data_b35c4895c6c306454ad6155a4085f5b0
#
_entry.id   b35c4895c6c306454ad6155a4085f5b0
#
_cell.length_a   1.000
_cell.length_b   1.000
_cell.length_c   1.000
_cell.angle_alpha   90.00
_cell.angle_beta   90.00
_cell.angle_gamma   90.00
#
_symmetry.space_group_name_H-M   'P 1'
#
loop_
_entity.id
_entity.type
_entity.pdbx_description
1 polymer ?
#
loop_
_entity_poly.entity_id
_entity_poly.type
_entity_poly.pdbx_seq_one_letter_code
_entity_poly.pdbx_strand_id
1 'polypeptide(L)'
;MDNALYEGISQFIGSKNEDEIEDYCTAYINGVLRPSYSILGFENMPSIEEASGTIKPYVNARLCFRTPPSLDVNEGYDSLINLIQENPPFGAKIEILNPEFCQGFDLEENNNNMTENMIKCFDKYSDDRIGEKSLGLRMARTLPCLNYLSAKLKNVPFFVTGAGNSFTDNLRDANECIKLLLLKSYSAVLTCYVSDFSSYKEENKI
;
A
#
# COMPACT_ATOMS: atom_id res chain seq x y z
N MET A 1 13.13 -16.27 -7.58
CA MET A 1 11.95 -15.42 -7.35
C MET A 1 10.75 -16.15 -7.92
N ASP A 2 9.65 -16.18 -7.21
CA ASP A 2 8.48 -16.97 -7.61
C ASP A 2 7.84 -16.35 -8.88
N ASN A 3 7.53 -17.17 -9.88
CA ASN A 3 6.93 -16.72 -11.14
C ASN A 3 5.62 -15.95 -10.91
N ALA A 4 4.86 -16.29 -9.88
CA ALA A 4 3.61 -15.59 -9.54
C ALA A 4 3.84 -14.15 -9.07
N LEU A 5 4.92 -13.90 -8.31
CA LEU A 5 5.29 -12.54 -7.91
C LEU A 5 5.75 -11.70 -9.11
N TYR A 6 6.48 -12.33 -10.02
CA TYR A 6 6.92 -11.73 -11.27
C TYR A 6 5.74 -11.30 -12.16
N GLU A 7 4.83 -12.23 -12.44
CA GLU A 7 3.63 -11.95 -13.25
C GLU A 7 2.79 -10.82 -12.64
N GLY A 8 2.66 -10.82 -11.31
CA GLY A 8 1.95 -9.78 -10.59
C GLY A 8 2.61 -8.40 -10.70
N ILE A 9 3.93 -8.33 -10.58
CA ILE A 9 4.67 -7.06 -10.70
C ILE A 9 4.62 -6.55 -12.14
N SER A 10 4.79 -7.40 -13.13
CA SER A 10 4.75 -7.03 -14.55
C SER A 10 3.37 -6.51 -14.96
N GLN A 11 2.29 -7.12 -14.48
CA GLN A 11 0.91 -6.63 -14.69
C GLN A 11 0.68 -5.27 -14.03
N PHE A 12 1.20 -5.08 -12.82
CA PHE A 12 1.05 -3.83 -12.08
C PHE A 12 1.80 -2.66 -12.72
N ILE A 13 2.97 -2.92 -13.30
CA ILE A 13 3.80 -1.90 -13.97
C ILE A 13 3.32 -1.66 -15.41
N GLY A 14 2.49 -2.56 -15.96
CA GLY A 14 2.00 -2.49 -17.33
C GLY A 14 3.08 -2.81 -18.40
N SER A 15 4.27 -3.24 -17.98
CA SER A 15 5.34 -3.67 -18.88
C SER A 15 5.13 -5.14 -19.25
N LYS A 16 5.17 -5.41 -20.55
CA LYS A 16 5.12 -6.78 -21.10
C LYS A 16 6.48 -7.28 -21.56
N ASN A 17 7.51 -6.45 -21.50
CA ASN A 17 8.84 -6.78 -21.98
C ASN A 17 9.76 -7.09 -20.80
N GLU A 18 10.22 -8.32 -20.72
CA GLU A 18 11.18 -8.78 -19.71
C GLU A 18 12.49 -7.97 -19.73
N ASP A 19 12.87 -7.46 -20.90
CA ASP A 19 14.10 -6.69 -21.12
C ASP A 19 14.02 -5.25 -20.58
N GLU A 20 12.83 -4.72 -20.25
CA GLU A 20 12.66 -3.35 -19.73
C GLU A 20 12.79 -3.23 -18.22
N ILE A 21 12.78 -4.35 -17.52
CA ILE A 21 12.92 -4.37 -16.06
C ILE A 21 14.26 -5.03 -15.70
N GLU A 22 15.31 -4.23 -15.66
CA GLU A 22 16.66 -4.68 -15.32
C GLU A 22 16.76 -5.44 -13.99
N ASP A 23 15.85 -5.13 -13.04
CA ASP A 23 15.77 -5.80 -11.75
C ASP A 23 14.37 -5.63 -11.13
N TYR A 24 13.68 -6.74 -10.91
CA TYR A 24 12.36 -6.75 -10.27
C TYR A 24 12.37 -6.22 -8.84
N CYS A 25 13.47 -6.44 -8.13
CA CYS A 25 13.65 -5.88 -6.78
C CYS A 25 13.64 -4.36 -6.84
N THR A 26 14.34 -3.78 -7.81
CA THR A 26 14.36 -2.33 -8.03
C THR A 26 12.99 -1.81 -8.42
N ALA A 27 12.25 -2.47 -9.28
CA ALA A 27 10.89 -2.09 -9.64
C ALA A 27 9.93 -2.13 -8.43
N TYR A 28 10.00 -3.18 -7.62
CA TYR A 28 9.23 -3.29 -6.38
C TYR A 28 9.60 -2.18 -5.39
N ILE A 29 10.89 -1.94 -5.14
CA ILE A 29 11.37 -0.87 -4.26
C ILE A 29 10.88 0.49 -4.74
N ASN A 30 10.98 0.76 -6.04
CA ASN A 30 10.51 2.01 -6.63
C ASN A 30 9.00 2.21 -6.44
N GLY A 31 8.21 1.15 -6.61
CA GLY A 31 6.76 1.21 -6.47
C GLY A 31 6.26 1.34 -5.04
N VAL A 32 7.02 0.84 -4.05
CA VAL A 32 6.55 0.69 -2.66
C VAL A 32 7.25 1.62 -1.68
N LEU A 33 8.57 1.86 -1.86
CA LEU A 33 9.40 2.58 -0.90
C LEU A 33 9.81 3.98 -1.36
N ARG A 34 9.72 4.28 -2.65
CA ARG A 34 10.08 5.60 -3.17
C ARG A 34 8.86 6.52 -3.27
N PRO A 35 9.07 7.84 -3.16
CA PRO A 35 8.01 8.80 -3.39
C PRO A 35 7.45 8.66 -4.81
N SER A 36 6.14 8.78 -4.92
CA SER A 36 5.47 8.80 -6.24
C SER A 36 4.34 9.81 -6.24
N TYR A 37 3.96 10.28 -7.43
CA TYR A 37 2.78 11.09 -7.57
C TYR A 37 1.88 10.57 -8.68
N SER A 38 0.60 10.86 -8.58
CA SER A 38 -0.41 10.50 -9.56
C SER A 38 -1.39 11.64 -9.73
N ILE A 39 -1.83 11.87 -10.95
CA ILE A 39 -2.91 12.77 -11.25
C ILE A 39 -4.20 11.95 -11.21
N LEU A 40 -5.10 12.29 -10.28
CA LEU A 40 -6.34 11.54 -10.10
C LEU A 40 -7.50 12.07 -10.95
N GLY A 41 -7.40 13.31 -11.40
CA GLY A 41 -8.41 13.88 -12.26
C GLY A 41 -8.17 15.37 -12.53
N PHE A 42 -8.87 15.87 -13.52
CA PHE A 42 -8.91 17.27 -13.90
C PHE A 42 -10.34 17.76 -13.95
N GLU A 43 -10.53 19.03 -13.63
CA GLU A 43 -11.76 19.77 -13.84
C GLU A 43 -11.48 20.93 -14.80
N ASN A 44 -12.49 21.32 -15.57
CA ASN A 44 -12.41 22.34 -16.62
C ASN A 44 -11.45 21.96 -17.79
N MET A 45 -11.24 20.67 -17.99
CA MET A 45 -10.58 20.12 -19.18
C MET A 45 -11.65 19.47 -20.06
N PRO A 46 -11.75 19.86 -21.35
CA PRO A 46 -12.73 19.26 -22.24
C PRO A 46 -12.36 17.81 -22.58
N SER A 47 -13.34 17.01 -22.97
CA SER A 47 -13.08 15.71 -23.59
C SER A 47 -12.32 15.88 -24.93
N ILE A 48 -11.77 14.80 -25.47
CA ILE A 48 -11.05 14.86 -26.76
C ILE A 48 -11.98 15.35 -27.88
N GLU A 49 -13.24 14.93 -27.84
CA GLU A 49 -14.26 15.29 -28.83
C GLU A 49 -14.66 16.78 -28.75
N GLU A 50 -14.58 17.35 -27.56
CA GLU A 50 -14.95 18.75 -27.30
C GLU A 50 -13.73 19.69 -27.27
N ALA A 51 -12.53 19.14 -27.48
CA ALA A 51 -11.30 19.90 -27.43
C ALA A 51 -11.28 20.96 -28.55
N SER A 52 -10.96 22.18 -28.17
CA SER A 52 -10.85 23.32 -29.07
C SER A 52 -9.63 24.16 -28.74
N GLY A 53 -9.23 25.05 -29.64
CA GLY A 53 -8.13 25.99 -29.42
C GLY A 53 -8.42 27.11 -28.39
N THR A 54 -9.49 26.96 -27.59
CA THR A 54 -9.89 27.97 -26.61
C THR A 54 -9.01 27.84 -25.36
N ILE A 55 -8.43 28.98 -24.94
CA ILE A 55 -7.66 29.05 -23.69
C ILE A 55 -8.64 29.03 -22.52
N LYS A 56 -8.39 28.12 -21.58
CA LYS A 56 -9.17 28.04 -20.34
C LYS A 56 -8.59 28.98 -19.29
N PRO A 57 -9.43 29.70 -18.55
CA PRO A 57 -8.97 30.66 -17.55
C PRO A 57 -8.41 30.00 -16.28
N TYR A 58 -8.81 28.78 -16.01
CA TYR A 58 -8.31 27.96 -14.90
C TYR A 58 -8.43 26.47 -15.21
N VAL A 59 -7.68 25.67 -14.51
CA VAL A 59 -7.75 24.20 -14.47
C VAL A 59 -7.60 23.77 -13.02
N ASN A 60 -8.46 22.87 -12.56
CA ASN A 60 -8.27 22.19 -11.29
C ASN A 60 -7.73 20.79 -11.53
N ALA A 61 -6.75 20.40 -10.75
CA ALA A 61 -6.19 19.04 -10.78
C ALA A 61 -6.22 18.44 -9.37
N ARG A 62 -6.66 17.20 -9.26
CA ARG A 62 -6.52 16.42 -8.03
C ARG A 62 -5.28 15.57 -8.13
N LEU A 63 -4.34 15.81 -7.23
CA LEU A 63 -3.05 15.12 -7.17
C LEU A 63 -2.99 14.21 -5.95
N CYS A 64 -2.33 13.08 -6.09
CA CYS A 64 -2.00 12.19 -4.98
C CYS A 64 -0.49 12.04 -4.92
N PHE A 65 0.09 12.40 -3.79
CA PHE A 65 1.51 12.16 -3.51
C PHE A 65 1.62 11.03 -2.49
N ARG A 66 2.51 10.09 -2.75
CA ARG A 66 2.82 8.99 -1.84
C ARG A 66 4.25 9.16 -1.35
N THR A 67 4.44 9.11 -0.05
CA THR A 67 5.73 9.27 0.60
C THR A 67 6.09 8.03 1.39
N PRO A 68 7.38 7.69 1.55
CA PRO A 68 7.79 6.60 2.42
C PRO A 68 7.40 6.92 3.88
N PRO A 69 7.17 5.89 4.72
CA PRO A 69 6.79 6.09 6.12
C PRO A 69 7.83 6.84 6.97
N SER A 70 9.09 6.80 6.58
CA SER A 70 10.19 7.50 7.23
C SER A 70 10.19 9.03 7.06
N LEU A 71 9.39 9.55 6.12
CA LEU A 71 9.24 11.00 5.92
C LEU A 71 8.09 11.52 6.79
N ASP A 72 8.32 12.59 7.56
CA ASP A 72 7.23 13.32 8.20
C ASP A 72 6.33 13.94 7.14
N VAL A 73 5.04 13.62 7.19
CA VAL A 73 4.09 14.03 6.16
C VAL A 73 3.87 15.54 6.12
N ASN A 74 4.02 16.24 7.26
CA ASN A 74 3.86 17.69 7.32
C ASN A 74 5.08 18.38 6.68
N GLU A 75 6.29 17.93 7.00
CA GLU A 75 7.52 18.44 6.36
C GLU A 75 7.51 18.20 4.86
N GLY A 76 7.05 17.01 4.44
CA GLY A 76 6.89 16.68 3.03
C GLY A 76 5.87 17.56 2.33
N TYR A 77 4.75 17.83 2.98
CA TYR A 77 3.72 18.75 2.47
C TYR A 77 4.25 20.17 2.33
N ASP A 78 4.85 20.74 3.37
CA ASP A 78 5.38 22.11 3.34
C ASP A 78 6.46 22.29 2.26
N SER A 79 7.34 21.30 2.11
CA SER A 79 8.35 21.31 1.06
C SER A 79 7.74 21.31 -0.34
N LEU A 80 6.71 20.49 -0.55
CA LEU A 80 5.99 20.41 -1.81
C LEU A 80 5.28 21.73 -2.14
N ILE A 81 4.59 22.32 -1.17
CA ILE A 81 3.88 23.58 -1.36
C ILE A 81 4.84 24.71 -1.71
N ASN A 82 5.95 24.81 -0.98
CA ASN A 82 6.99 25.80 -1.26
C ASN A 82 7.50 25.64 -2.70
N LEU A 83 7.82 24.42 -3.12
CA LEU A 83 8.30 24.15 -4.48
C LEU A 83 7.30 24.59 -5.56
N ILE A 84 6.01 24.32 -5.36
CA ILE A 84 4.95 24.64 -6.30
C ILE A 84 4.73 26.16 -6.37
N GLN A 85 4.84 26.88 -5.23
CA GLN A 85 4.56 28.30 -5.13
C GLN A 85 5.75 29.21 -5.52
N GLU A 86 6.98 28.71 -5.35
CA GLU A 86 8.19 29.49 -5.69
C GLU A 86 8.28 29.86 -7.17
N ASN A 87 7.95 28.91 -8.05
CA ASN A 87 8.09 29.08 -9.49
C ASN A 87 6.86 28.57 -10.26
N PRO A 88 5.70 29.23 -10.12
CA PRO A 88 4.51 28.81 -10.83
C PRO A 88 4.68 28.96 -12.34
N PRO A 89 4.30 27.95 -13.13
CA PRO A 89 4.40 28.02 -14.58
C PRO A 89 3.70 29.28 -15.13
N PHE A 90 4.39 30.02 -15.97
CA PHE A 90 3.88 31.23 -16.62
C PHE A 90 3.31 32.30 -15.65
N GLY A 91 3.73 32.31 -14.39
CA GLY A 91 3.21 33.24 -13.39
C GLY A 91 1.76 32.95 -12.97
N ALA A 92 1.28 31.74 -13.14
CA ALA A 92 -0.07 31.34 -12.77
C ALA A 92 -0.30 31.46 -11.27
N LYS A 93 -1.50 31.89 -10.88
CA LYS A 93 -1.92 31.87 -9.47
C LYS A 93 -2.27 30.43 -9.10
N ILE A 94 -1.60 29.90 -8.09
CA ILE A 94 -1.85 28.56 -7.57
C ILE A 94 -2.57 28.66 -6.24
N GLU A 95 -3.69 27.95 -6.13
CA GLU A 95 -4.45 27.80 -4.89
C GLU A 95 -4.49 26.31 -4.54
N ILE A 96 -4.27 26.00 -3.27
CA ILE A 96 -4.34 24.64 -2.75
C ILE A 96 -5.61 24.50 -1.94
N LEU A 97 -6.45 23.56 -2.36
CA LEU A 97 -7.77 23.37 -1.79
C LEU A 97 -7.84 22.02 -1.09
N ASN A 98 -8.34 22.01 0.15
CA ASN A 98 -8.66 20.79 0.92
C ASN A 98 -7.54 19.74 0.93
N PRO A 99 -6.32 20.07 1.39
CA PRO A 99 -5.26 19.09 1.49
C PRO A 99 -5.63 18.03 2.54
N GLU A 100 -5.48 16.78 2.15
CA GLU A 100 -5.66 15.63 3.04
C GLU A 100 -4.37 14.83 3.07
N PHE A 101 -3.86 14.51 4.24
CA PHE A 101 -2.65 13.72 4.38
C PHE A 101 -2.70 12.79 5.57
N CYS A 102 -1.96 11.70 5.47
CA CYS A 102 -1.85 10.68 6.49
C CYS A 102 -0.44 10.13 6.51
N GLN A 103 0.16 10.07 7.69
CA GLN A 103 1.48 9.48 7.90
C GLN A 103 1.49 8.02 7.45
N GLY A 104 2.56 7.60 6.78
CA GLY A 104 2.83 6.20 6.48
C GLY A 104 2.99 5.38 7.76
N PHE A 105 2.74 4.08 7.68
CA PHE A 105 2.91 3.15 8.80
C PHE A 105 4.02 2.16 8.50
N ASP A 106 4.98 2.02 9.42
CA ASP A 106 6.01 0.99 9.35
C ASP A 106 5.86 0.02 10.53
N LEU A 107 5.61 -1.24 10.21
CA LEU A 107 5.48 -2.29 11.20
C LEU A 107 6.81 -2.59 11.90
N GLU A 108 7.93 -2.41 11.21
CA GLU A 108 9.27 -2.70 11.75
C GLU A 108 9.64 -1.75 12.90
N GLU A 109 9.23 -0.48 12.82
CA GLU A 109 9.44 0.48 13.92
C GLU A 109 8.66 0.11 15.18
N ASN A 110 7.56 -0.63 15.02
CA ASN A 110 6.70 -1.11 16.11
C ASN A 110 6.93 -2.60 16.43
N ASN A 111 7.94 -3.21 15.81
CA ASN A 111 8.21 -4.63 15.96
C ASN A 111 8.86 -4.94 17.31
N ASN A 112 8.41 -6.03 17.92
CA ASN A 112 9.01 -6.61 19.11
C ASN A 112 9.06 -8.13 18.96
N ASN A 113 9.75 -8.80 19.84
CA ASN A 113 9.88 -10.28 19.85
C ASN A 113 8.52 -10.99 19.77
N MET A 114 7.47 -10.37 20.28
CA MET A 114 6.12 -10.93 20.25
C MET A 114 5.52 -10.88 18.84
N THR A 115 5.71 -9.78 18.11
CA THR A 115 5.29 -9.66 16.70
C THR A 115 6.01 -10.70 15.83
N GLU A 116 7.30 -10.91 16.02
CA GLU A 116 8.05 -11.94 15.30
C GLU A 116 7.52 -13.35 15.58
N ASN A 117 7.21 -13.65 16.84
CA ASN A 117 6.63 -14.94 17.19
C ASN A 117 5.24 -15.13 16.59
N MET A 118 4.43 -14.08 16.55
CA MET A 118 3.13 -14.10 15.86
C MET A 118 3.29 -14.43 14.37
N ILE A 119 4.22 -13.79 13.70
CA ILE A 119 4.49 -14.04 12.27
C ILE A 119 4.99 -15.47 12.06
N LYS A 120 5.95 -15.96 12.85
CA LYS A 120 6.45 -17.34 12.76
C LYS A 120 5.35 -18.38 13.00
N CYS A 121 4.46 -18.13 13.95
CA CYS A 121 3.31 -19.01 14.19
C CYS A 121 2.34 -19.01 13.01
N PHE A 122 2.06 -17.83 12.45
CA PHE A 122 1.22 -17.70 11.27
C PHE A 122 1.84 -18.40 10.05
N ASP A 123 3.14 -18.25 9.83
CA ASP A 123 3.91 -18.94 8.77
C ASP A 123 3.82 -20.45 8.86
N LYS A 124 3.95 -20.99 10.07
CA LYS A 124 3.82 -22.43 10.31
C LYS A 124 2.46 -22.94 9.84
N TYR A 125 1.38 -22.28 10.23
CA TYR A 125 0.03 -22.72 9.83
C TYR A 125 -0.28 -22.44 8.37
N SER A 126 0.31 -21.43 7.78
CA SER A 126 0.23 -21.17 6.35
C SER A 126 0.88 -22.33 5.57
N ASP A 127 2.07 -22.72 5.96
CA ASP A 127 2.78 -23.87 5.36
C ASP A 127 1.99 -25.17 5.53
N ASP A 128 1.51 -25.46 6.74
CA ASP A 128 0.74 -26.67 7.05
C ASP A 128 -0.59 -26.77 6.30
N ARG A 129 -1.27 -25.65 6.01
CA ARG A 129 -2.64 -25.62 5.46
C ARG A 129 -2.72 -25.22 4.01
N ILE A 130 -1.79 -24.44 3.53
CA ILE A 130 -1.76 -23.88 2.17
C ILE A 130 -0.61 -24.52 1.38
N GLY A 131 0.43 -25.01 2.06
CA GLY A 131 1.64 -25.58 1.46
C GLY A 131 2.69 -24.51 1.13
N GLU A 132 2.48 -23.28 1.59
CA GLU A 132 3.38 -22.15 1.36
C GLU A 132 3.44 -21.27 2.61
N LYS A 133 4.62 -20.74 2.91
CA LYS A 133 4.78 -19.75 3.97
C LYS A 133 4.16 -18.42 3.56
N SER A 134 3.71 -17.67 4.55
CA SER A 134 3.24 -16.32 4.30
C SER A 134 4.38 -15.43 3.82
N LEU A 135 4.07 -14.47 2.97
CA LEU A 135 5.03 -13.49 2.47
C LEU A 135 4.71 -12.13 3.06
N GLY A 136 5.66 -11.56 3.80
CA GLY A 136 5.59 -10.19 4.26
C GLY A 136 5.82 -9.22 3.10
N LEU A 137 4.81 -8.42 2.78
CA LEU A 137 4.90 -7.43 1.71
C LEU A 137 4.70 -6.02 2.28
N ARG A 138 5.52 -5.10 1.84
CA ARG A 138 5.23 -3.67 1.96
C ARG A 138 4.30 -3.27 0.83
N MET A 139 3.34 -2.41 1.13
CA MET A 139 2.34 -1.97 0.16
C MET A 139 2.34 -0.45 0.05
N ALA A 140 2.33 0.07 -1.17
CA ALA A 140 2.15 1.50 -1.45
C ALA A 140 0.71 1.97 -1.19
N ARG A 141 0.10 1.52 -0.09
CA ARG A 141 -1.26 1.88 0.33
C ARG A 141 -1.24 2.36 1.77
N THR A 142 -1.84 3.50 2.01
CA THR A 142 -2.01 4.02 3.36
C THR A 142 -3.28 3.44 3.97
N LEU A 143 -3.15 2.89 5.16
CA LEU A 143 -4.26 2.48 6.01
C LEU A 143 -4.26 3.38 7.26
N PRO A 144 -5.02 4.49 7.26
CA PRO A 144 -4.99 5.48 8.33
C PRO A 144 -5.26 4.90 9.72
N CYS A 145 -6.05 3.82 9.79
CA CYS A 145 -6.37 3.13 11.03
C CYS A 145 -5.15 2.51 11.71
N LEU A 146 -4.10 2.15 10.98
CA LEU A 146 -2.91 1.51 11.57
C LEU A 146 -2.16 2.45 12.50
N ASN A 147 -1.94 3.69 12.10
CA ASN A 147 -1.34 4.71 12.95
C ASN A 147 -2.17 4.98 14.19
N TYR A 148 -3.50 5.05 14.04
CA TYR A 148 -4.40 5.22 15.18
C TYR A 148 -4.34 4.03 16.13
N LEU A 149 -4.37 2.79 15.60
CA LEU A 149 -4.29 1.58 16.42
C LEU A 149 -2.94 1.48 17.14
N SER A 150 -1.83 1.73 16.43
CA SER A 150 -0.50 1.73 17.03
C SER A 150 -0.39 2.74 18.18
N ALA A 151 -0.90 3.95 17.98
CA ALA A 151 -0.89 4.99 19.02
C ALA A 151 -1.77 4.65 20.23
N LYS A 152 -2.89 3.95 20.02
CA LYS A 152 -3.84 3.56 21.10
C LYS A 152 -3.46 2.27 21.80
N LEU A 153 -2.94 1.31 21.07
CA LEU A 153 -2.58 -0.01 21.55
C LEU A 153 -1.07 -0.12 21.78
N LYS A 154 -0.50 0.86 22.45
CA LYS A 154 0.92 0.87 22.81
C LYS A 154 1.27 -0.46 23.50
N ASN A 155 2.32 -1.12 23.03
CA ASN A 155 2.80 -2.42 23.50
C ASN A 155 1.90 -3.62 23.17
N VAL A 156 0.84 -3.47 22.39
CA VAL A 156 0.09 -4.61 21.84
C VAL A 156 0.63 -4.88 20.44
N PRO A 157 1.26 -6.04 20.22
CA PRO A 157 1.75 -6.39 18.88
C PRO A 157 0.57 -6.69 17.97
N PHE A 158 0.70 -6.30 16.73
CA PHE A 158 -0.25 -6.66 15.68
C PHE A 158 0.46 -6.77 14.32
N PHE A 159 -0.14 -7.48 13.40
CA PHE A 159 0.25 -7.51 12.00
C PHE A 159 -1.00 -7.45 11.11
N VAL A 160 -0.81 -7.09 9.87
CA VAL A 160 -1.89 -6.98 8.90
C VAL A 160 -1.80 -8.13 7.93
N THR A 161 -2.90 -8.80 7.70
CA THR A 161 -2.97 -9.94 6.80
C THR A 161 -4.32 -9.98 6.08
N GLY A 162 -4.41 -10.77 5.02
CA GLY A 162 -5.63 -10.89 4.24
C GLY A 162 -5.61 -12.09 3.31
N ALA A 163 -6.78 -12.49 2.84
CA ALA A 163 -6.99 -13.66 1.99
C ALA A 163 -7.08 -13.32 0.48
N GLY A 164 -6.91 -12.07 0.09
CA GLY A 164 -7.00 -11.64 -1.29
C GLY A 164 -5.67 -11.74 -2.03
N ASN A 165 -5.76 -11.95 -3.34
CA ASN A 165 -4.63 -11.81 -4.26
C ASN A 165 -4.88 -10.59 -5.14
N SER A 166 -4.18 -9.49 -4.86
CA SER A 166 -4.37 -8.22 -5.55
C SER A 166 -4.16 -8.26 -7.05
N PHE A 167 -3.51 -9.29 -7.57
CA PHE A 167 -3.21 -9.43 -8.98
C PHE A 167 -4.31 -10.17 -9.77
N THR A 168 -5.06 -11.07 -9.12
CA THR A 168 -6.07 -11.89 -9.80
C THR A 168 -7.50 -11.56 -9.39
N ASP A 169 -7.68 -10.79 -8.33
CA ASP A 169 -9.00 -10.58 -7.72
C ASP A 169 -9.69 -9.30 -8.21
N ASN A 170 -9.11 -8.59 -9.20
CA ASN A 170 -9.64 -7.33 -9.77
C ASN A 170 -10.01 -6.29 -8.70
N LEU A 171 -9.13 -6.09 -7.72
CA LEU A 171 -9.38 -5.19 -6.60
C LEU A 171 -9.80 -3.78 -7.07
N ARG A 172 -10.96 -3.33 -6.62
CA ARG A 172 -11.56 -2.02 -6.93
C ARG A 172 -11.94 -1.84 -8.40
N ASP A 173 -12.14 -2.92 -9.12
CA ASP A 173 -12.57 -2.91 -10.51
C ASP A 173 -13.81 -3.79 -10.70
N ALA A 174 -14.36 -3.78 -11.93
CA ALA A 174 -15.48 -4.63 -12.27
C ALA A 174 -15.14 -6.11 -12.05
N ASN A 175 -16.12 -6.87 -11.54
CA ASN A 175 -15.95 -8.28 -11.21
C ASN A 175 -14.89 -8.56 -10.15
N GLU A 176 -14.72 -7.66 -9.19
CA GLU A 176 -13.89 -7.95 -8.02
C GLU A 176 -14.34 -9.26 -7.36
N CYS A 177 -13.39 -10.14 -7.09
CA CYS A 177 -13.67 -11.49 -6.60
C CYS A 177 -12.61 -11.94 -5.60
N ILE A 178 -12.92 -13.02 -4.89
CA ILE A 178 -11.98 -13.76 -4.04
C ILE A 178 -12.15 -15.25 -4.30
N LYS A 179 -11.04 -15.97 -4.39
CA LYS A 179 -11.08 -17.43 -4.53
C LYS A 179 -11.58 -18.06 -3.25
N LEU A 180 -12.72 -18.79 -3.33
CA LEU A 180 -13.34 -19.42 -2.16
C LEU A 180 -12.40 -20.41 -1.45
N LEU A 181 -11.55 -21.12 -2.20
CA LEU A 181 -10.56 -22.02 -1.63
C LEU A 181 -9.55 -21.28 -0.77
N LEU A 182 -9.04 -20.14 -1.27
CA LEU A 182 -8.10 -19.31 -0.54
C LEU A 182 -8.73 -18.75 0.74
N LEU A 183 -9.97 -18.28 0.67
CA LEU A 183 -10.70 -17.79 1.84
C LEU A 183 -10.87 -18.89 2.91
N LYS A 184 -11.21 -20.13 2.49
CA LYS A 184 -11.35 -21.27 3.41
C LYS A 184 -10.00 -21.64 4.06
N SER A 185 -8.94 -21.73 3.27
CA SER A 185 -7.59 -22.04 3.77
C SER A 185 -7.11 -20.97 4.74
N TYR A 186 -7.31 -19.71 4.39
CA TYR A 186 -6.97 -18.58 5.25
C TYR A 186 -7.75 -18.60 6.58
N SER A 187 -9.04 -18.89 6.54
CA SER A 187 -9.86 -19.04 7.76
C SER A 187 -9.35 -20.17 8.66
N ALA A 188 -8.90 -21.27 8.07
CA ALA A 188 -8.30 -22.39 8.81
C ALA A 188 -6.96 -21.97 9.46
N VAL A 189 -6.11 -21.25 8.73
CA VAL A 189 -4.84 -20.72 9.26
C VAL A 189 -5.11 -19.78 10.45
N LEU A 190 -6.03 -18.84 10.32
CA LEU A 190 -6.40 -17.93 11.41
C LEU A 190 -6.94 -18.68 12.64
N THR A 191 -7.78 -19.69 12.43
CA THR A 191 -8.35 -20.48 13.53
C THR A 191 -7.24 -21.21 14.31
N CYS A 192 -6.35 -21.88 13.61
CA CYS A 192 -5.20 -22.57 14.24
C CYS A 192 -4.29 -21.57 14.97
N TYR A 193 -3.98 -20.46 14.31
CA TYR A 193 -3.16 -19.39 14.89
C TYR A 193 -3.74 -18.85 16.20
N VAL A 194 -5.02 -18.50 16.22
CA VAL A 194 -5.70 -17.96 17.41
C VAL A 194 -5.73 -18.99 18.53
N SER A 195 -5.97 -20.26 18.21
CA SER A 195 -5.99 -21.36 19.18
C SER A 195 -4.63 -21.53 19.86
N ASP A 196 -3.56 -21.62 19.09
CA ASP A 196 -2.21 -21.82 19.65
C ASP A 196 -1.69 -20.58 20.38
N PHE A 197 -2.02 -19.39 19.89
CA PHE A 197 -1.64 -18.16 20.55
C PHE A 197 -2.29 -18.02 21.94
N SER A 198 -3.51 -18.53 22.10
CA SER A 198 -4.20 -18.61 23.39
C SER A 198 -3.46 -19.55 24.35
N SER A 199 -3.07 -20.74 23.88
CA SER A 199 -2.31 -21.72 24.67
C SER A 199 -0.92 -21.20 25.06
N TYR A 200 -0.24 -20.52 24.15
CA TYR A 200 1.07 -19.89 24.41
C TYR A 200 1.01 -18.84 25.54
N LYS A 201 -0.08 -18.07 25.62
CA LYS A 201 -0.30 -17.10 26.70
C LYS A 201 -0.44 -17.77 28.07
N GLU A 202 -1.18 -18.88 28.14
CA GLU A 202 -1.38 -19.61 29.40
C GLU A 202 -0.06 -20.21 29.91
N GLU A 203 0.77 -20.74 29.01
CA GLU A 203 2.08 -21.31 29.39
C GLU A 203 3.10 -20.26 29.84
N ASN A 204 3.07 -19.06 29.27
CA ASN A 204 4.06 -18.00 29.52
C ASN A 204 3.58 -16.91 30.49
N LYS A 205 2.38 -17.04 31.09
CA LYS A 205 1.79 -16.11 32.05
C LYS A 205 1.86 -14.62 31.64
N ILE A 206 1.58 -14.33 30.37
CA ILE A 206 1.55 -12.98 29.81
C ILE A 206 0.14 -12.39 29.93
#